data_c7b942ceef6293bd966559bead721edd
#
_entry.id   c7b942ceef6293bd966559bead721edd
#
_cell.length_a   1.000
_cell.length_b   1.000
_cell.length_c   1.000
_cell.angle_alpha   90.00
_cell.angle_beta   90.00
_cell.angle_gamma   90.00
#
_symmetry.space_group_name_H-M   'P 1'
#
loop_
_entity.id
_entity.type
_entity.pdbx_description
1 polymer ?
#
loop_
_entity_poly.entity_id
_entity_poly.type
_entity_poly.pdbx_seq_one_letter_code
_entity_poly.pdbx_strand_id
1 'polypeptide(L)'
;MTFLVGENGSGKSTLLEGIAAGIGAVAAGAHDLSRDPSLRAAQTFASAFLFARRRHARTRLFLRAEDVFGFTNRIAATLQDLADDERELRETLPEGYGRQIATGAVAAQRGALTNSYGENPDGRSHGETFLALLRRRLVPNGLYLLDEPETPLSPSRVLALMALIHERAGQGCQFIIATHSPILMAYPGATILLAEAGRLTQAAWHDLEHVRVTRAFMADPHATLAKLLA
;
A
#
# COMPACT_ATOMS: atom_id res chain seq x y z
N MET A 1 -11.60 -3.85 11.33
CA MET A 1 -10.71 -4.56 10.38
C MET A 1 -11.56 -5.44 9.48
N THR A 2 -11.44 -5.27 8.15
CA THR A 2 -12.16 -6.09 7.16
C THR A 2 -11.18 -6.54 6.09
N PHE A 3 -11.15 -7.82 5.78
CA PHE A 3 -10.42 -8.38 4.66
C PHE A 3 -11.36 -8.75 3.51
N LEU A 4 -10.96 -8.39 2.30
CA LEU A 4 -11.56 -8.88 1.05
C LEU A 4 -10.64 -9.98 0.50
N VAL A 5 -11.17 -11.18 0.37
CA VAL A 5 -10.43 -12.39 0.02
C VAL A 5 -11.10 -13.06 -1.16
N GLY A 6 -10.37 -13.81 -1.95
CA GLY A 6 -10.88 -14.55 -3.11
C GLY A 6 -9.79 -14.72 -4.15
N GLU A 7 -10.04 -15.48 -5.19
CA GLU A 7 -9.09 -15.73 -6.26
C GLU A 7 -8.79 -14.49 -7.10
N ASN A 8 -7.74 -14.60 -7.93
CA ASN A 8 -7.44 -13.57 -8.92
C ASN A 8 -8.62 -13.40 -9.87
N GLY A 9 -8.99 -12.14 -10.16
CA GLY A 9 -10.14 -11.84 -11.00
C GLY A 9 -11.51 -11.89 -10.30
N SER A 10 -11.58 -12.20 -8.99
CA SER A 10 -12.86 -12.21 -8.24
C SER A 10 -13.47 -10.82 -7.99
N GLY A 11 -12.79 -9.75 -8.40
CA GLY A 11 -13.27 -8.37 -8.28
C GLY A 11 -12.92 -7.65 -6.99
N LYS A 12 -12.00 -8.18 -6.14
CA LYS A 12 -11.57 -7.54 -4.88
C LYS A 12 -11.04 -6.13 -5.09
N SER A 13 -10.08 -5.96 -6.00
CA SER A 13 -9.48 -4.66 -6.31
C SER A 13 -10.50 -3.70 -6.89
N THR A 14 -11.35 -4.15 -7.80
CA THR A 14 -12.43 -3.33 -8.38
C THR A 14 -13.41 -2.84 -7.31
N LEU A 15 -13.77 -3.72 -6.38
CA LEU A 15 -14.64 -3.34 -5.25
C LEU A 15 -13.94 -2.33 -4.34
N LEU A 16 -12.66 -2.57 -4.02
CA LEU A 16 -11.89 -1.67 -3.16
C LEU A 16 -11.72 -0.28 -3.79
N GLU A 17 -11.44 -0.23 -5.10
CA GLU A 17 -11.40 1.00 -5.90
C GLU A 17 -12.72 1.74 -5.91
N GLY A 18 -13.82 1.01 -6.12
CA GLY A 18 -15.17 1.58 -6.07
C GLY A 18 -15.49 2.18 -4.71
N ILE A 19 -15.12 1.50 -3.62
CA ILE A 19 -15.27 2.05 -2.27
C ILE A 19 -14.38 3.30 -2.13
N ALA A 20 -13.13 3.26 -2.57
CA ALA A 20 -12.20 4.38 -2.50
C ALA A 20 -12.73 5.60 -3.23
N ALA A 21 -13.24 5.43 -4.45
CA ALA A 21 -13.86 6.48 -5.24
C ALA A 21 -15.10 7.05 -4.54
N GLY A 22 -15.99 6.19 -4.04
CA GLY A 22 -17.25 6.59 -3.41
C GLY A 22 -17.08 7.33 -2.09
N ILE A 23 -16.00 7.06 -1.34
CA ILE A 23 -15.68 7.79 -0.11
C ILE A 23 -14.77 9.00 -0.34
N GLY A 24 -14.27 9.21 -1.56
CA GLY A 24 -13.30 10.24 -1.88
C GLY A 24 -11.97 10.01 -1.15
N ALA A 25 -11.41 8.80 -1.23
CA ALA A 25 -10.08 8.50 -0.71
C ALA A 25 -9.01 9.11 -1.63
N VAL A 26 -7.85 9.47 -1.05
CA VAL A 26 -6.70 9.95 -1.79
C VAL A 26 -5.80 8.76 -2.10
N ALA A 27 -5.33 8.61 -3.34
CA ALA A 27 -4.33 7.60 -3.67
C ALA A 27 -2.99 7.92 -3.02
N ALA A 28 -2.29 6.90 -2.53
CA ALA A 28 -0.94 7.06 -1.99
C ALA A 28 0.11 7.33 -3.08
N GLY A 29 -0.22 7.07 -4.33
CA GLY A 29 0.56 7.41 -5.51
C GLY A 29 0.39 8.88 -5.93
N ALA A 30 1.16 9.34 -6.92
CA ALA A 30 1.26 10.74 -7.33
C ALA A 30 0.01 11.33 -8.03
N HIS A 31 -1.06 10.58 -8.21
CA HIS A 31 -2.26 11.05 -8.90
C HIS A 31 -3.48 11.05 -7.98
N ASP A 32 -4.22 12.16 -8.05
CA ASP A 32 -5.56 12.26 -7.48
C ASP A 32 -6.46 11.22 -8.15
N LEU A 33 -7.10 10.35 -7.35
CA LEU A 33 -8.04 9.32 -7.83
C LEU A 33 -9.14 9.89 -8.73
N SER A 34 -9.47 11.18 -8.56
CA SER A 34 -10.46 11.87 -9.38
C SER A 34 -9.99 12.14 -10.82
N ARG A 35 -8.68 12.07 -11.08
CA ARG A 35 -8.06 12.35 -12.37
C ARG A 35 -7.46 11.13 -13.06
N ASP A 36 -7.47 9.97 -12.41
CA ASP A 36 -6.98 8.73 -12.98
C ASP A 36 -8.00 8.15 -13.96
N PRO A 37 -7.69 8.06 -15.27
CA PRO A 37 -8.61 7.52 -16.27
C PRO A 37 -8.96 6.06 -16.02
N SER A 38 -8.08 5.29 -15.36
CA SER A 38 -8.33 3.87 -15.02
C SER A 38 -9.44 3.71 -13.99
N LEU A 39 -9.73 4.77 -13.22
CA LEU A 39 -10.75 4.77 -12.16
C LEU A 39 -12.14 5.26 -12.62
N ARG A 40 -12.32 5.59 -13.91
CA ARG A 40 -13.67 5.95 -14.43
C ARG A 40 -14.67 4.82 -14.21
N ALA A 41 -14.26 3.59 -14.44
CA ALA A 41 -15.10 2.42 -14.16
C ALA A 41 -15.44 2.29 -12.67
N ALA A 42 -14.46 2.52 -11.78
CA ALA A 42 -14.65 2.53 -10.34
C ALA A 42 -15.58 3.67 -9.86
N GLN A 43 -15.51 4.85 -10.48
CA GLN A 43 -16.42 5.97 -10.20
C GLN A 43 -17.85 5.65 -10.65
N THR A 44 -18.02 5.06 -11.85
CA THR A 44 -19.32 4.61 -12.32
C THR A 44 -19.90 3.53 -11.41
N PHE A 45 -19.07 2.56 -11.00
CA PHE A 45 -19.46 1.55 -10.03
C PHE A 45 -19.85 2.18 -8.68
N ALA A 46 -19.06 3.11 -8.17
CA ALA A 46 -19.32 3.82 -6.91
C ALA A 46 -20.64 4.59 -6.92
N SER A 47 -21.07 5.13 -8.07
CA SER A 47 -22.32 5.87 -8.20
C SER A 47 -23.57 4.99 -8.01
N ALA A 48 -23.44 3.67 -8.13
CA ALA A 48 -24.51 2.71 -7.87
C ALA A 48 -24.73 2.42 -6.37
N PHE A 49 -23.86 2.94 -5.48
CA PHE A 49 -23.90 2.66 -4.05
C PHE A 49 -24.12 3.91 -3.19
N LEU A 50 -24.86 3.74 -2.11
CA LEU A 50 -25.00 4.76 -1.08
C LEU A 50 -24.01 4.46 0.06
N PHE A 51 -23.06 5.36 0.30
CA PHE A 51 -22.07 5.23 1.35
C PHE A 51 -22.53 5.88 2.65
N ALA A 52 -23.05 5.09 3.61
CA ALA A 52 -23.39 5.56 4.94
C ALA A 52 -22.15 5.59 5.84
N ARG A 53 -21.84 6.75 6.44
CA ARG A 53 -20.68 6.94 7.31
C ARG A 53 -21.15 7.12 8.74
N ARG A 54 -20.74 6.22 9.65
CA ARG A 54 -21.01 6.34 11.09
C ARG A 54 -20.03 7.27 11.82
N ARG A 55 -18.81 7.42 11.28
CA ARG A 55 -17.75 8.30 11.81
C ARG A 55 -17.07 9.03 10.67
N HIS A 56 -16.63 10.26 10.92
CA HIS A 56 -15.79 11.00 10.00
C HIS A 56 -14.34 10.57 10.21
N ALA A 57 -13.76 9.94 9.19
CA ALA A 57 -12.32 9.68 9.16
C ALA A 57 -11.56 10.99 8.87
N ARG A 58 -10.52 11.27 9.67
CA ARG A 58 -9.64 12.42 9.47
C ARG A 58 -8.89 12.36 8.13
N THR A 59 -8.49 11.15 7.77
CA THR A 59 -7.77 10.85 6.53
C THR A 59 -8.42 9.63 5.88
N ARG A 60 -8.55 9.67 4.57
CA ARG A 60 -9.02 8.54 3.76
C ARG A 60 -7.96 8.29 2.70
N LEU A 61 -7.31 7.14 2.79
CA LEU A 61 -6.20 6.77 1.92
C LEU A 61 -6.50 5.46 1.22
N PHE A 62 -6.28 5.42 -0.07
CA PHE A 62 -6.24 4.21 -0.87
C PHE A 62 -4.80 3.97 -1.34
N LEU A 63 -4.32 2.74 -1.16
CA LEU A 63 -2.96 2.36 -1.53
C LEU A 63 -2.99 0.99 -2.19
N ARG A 64 -2.45 0.92 -3.41
CA ARG A 64 -2.06 -0.32 -4.08
C ARG A 64 -0.58 -0.56 -3.87
N ALA A 65 -0.19 -1.82 -3.66
CA ALA A 65 1.23 -2.15 -3.51
C ALA A 65 2.04 -1.75 -4.76
N GLU A 66 1.49 -1.93 -5.95
CA GLU A 66 2.10 -1.55 -7.22
C GLU A 66 2.37 -0.04 -7.37
N ASP A 67 1.47 0.81 -6.84
CA ASP A 67 1.63 2.28 -6.88
C ASP A 67 2.84 2.74 -6.06
N VAL A 68 3.20 1.99 -5.02
CA VAL A 68 4.33 2.30 -4.15
C VAL A 68 5.66 2.11 -4.88
N PHE A 69 5.78 1.07 -5.72
CA PHE A 69 6.98 0.89 -6.55
C PHE A 69 7.18 2.08 -7.49
N GLY A 70 6.14 2.48 -8.20
CA GLY A 70 6.21 3.66 -9.06
C GLY A 70 6.52 4.94 -8.29
N PHE A 71 6.04 5.07 -7.06
CA PHE A 71 6.31 6.21 -6.19
C PHE A 71 7.77 6.21 -5.70
N THR A 72 8.30 5.09 -5.21
CA THR A 72 9.69 5.00 -4.74
C THR A 72 10.68 5.25 -5.85
N ASN A 73 10.46 4.70 -7.05
CA ASN A 73 11.30 4.96 -8.22
C ASN A 73 11.29 6.45 -8.61
N ARG A 74 10.13 7.11 -8.55
CA ARG A 74 10.05 8.56 -8.79
C ARG A 74 10.80 9.37 -7.76
N ILE A 75 10.73 9.01 -6.47
CA ILE A 75 11.50 9.69 -5.42
C ILE A 75 13.00 9.50 -5.66
N ALA A 76 13.46 8.29 -6.00
CA ALA A 76 14.86 8.03 -6.30
C ALA A 76 15.34 8.86 -7.51
N ALA A 77 14.57 8.89 -8.60
CA ALA A 77 14.87 9.72 -9.75
C ALA A 77 14.94 11.22 -9.39
N THR A 78 13.96 11.74 -8.64
CA THR A 78 13.96 13.13 -8.19
C THR A 78 15.16 13.47 -7.31
N LEU A 79 15.58 12.56 -6.42
CA LEU A 79 16.78 12.76 -5.59
C LEU A 79 18.06 12.81 -6.45
N GLN A 80 18.11 11.98 -7.51
CA GLN A 80 19.22 11.98 -8.46
C GLN A 80 19.24 13.29 -9.28
N ASP A 81 18.09 13.71 -9.83
CA ASP A 81 17.95 14.94 -10.59
C ASP A 81 18.41 16.16 -9.75
N LEU A 82 17.95 16.25 -8.48
CA LEU A 82 18.37 17.32 -7.56
C LEU A 82 19.87 17.27 -7.24
N ALA A 83 20.49 16.09 -7.20
CA ALA A 83 21.94 15.97 -7.00
C ALA A 83 22.71 16.43 -8.22
N ASP A 84 22.20 16.13 -9.41
CA ASP A 84 22.78 16.57 -10.70
C ASP A 84 22.62 18.08 -10.89
N ASP A 85 21.44 18.64 -10.59
CA ASP A 85 21.19 20.09 -10.60
C ASP A 85 22.14 20.83 -9.63
N GLU A 86 22.34 20.29 -8.41
CA GLU A 86 23.28 20.87 -7.44
C GLU A 86 24.72 20.88 -7.97
N ARG A 87 25.14 19.82 -8.69
CA ARG A 87 26.44 19.72 -9.31
C ARG A 87 26.58 20.71 -10.47
N GLU A 88 25.62 20.78 -11.38
CA GLU A 88 25.59 21.71 -12.50
C GLU A 88 25.67 23.17 -12.04
N LEU A 89 24.91 23.52 -11.01
CA LEU A 89 24.95 24.88 -10.43
C LEU A 89 26.33 25.22 -9.85
N ARG A 90 27.02 24.24 -9.27
CA ARG A 90 28.40 24.45 -8.76
C ARG A 90 29.41 24.62 -9.86
N GLU A 91 29.24 23.96 -11.00
CA GLU A 91 30.14 24.03 -12.15
C GLU A 91 29.92 25.26 -13.03
N THR A 92 28.66 25.67 -13.20
CA THR A 92 28.28 26.74 -14.15
C THR A 92 28.28 28.13 -13.51
N LEU A 93 27.95 28.25 -12.23
CA LEU A 93 27.89 29.56 -11.58
C LEU A 93 29.25 29.96 -10.98
N PRO A 94 29.65 31.25 -11.15
CA PRO A 94 30.88 31.76 -10.52
C PRO A 94 30.77 31.70 -9.00
N GLU A 95 31.92 31.61 -8.34
CA GLU A 95 31.95 31.62 -6.87
C GLU A 95 31.40 32.92 -6.31
N GLY A 96 30.48 32.81 -5.34
CA GLY A 96 29.85 33.96 -4.74
C GLY A 96 28.51 33.65 -4.08
N TYR A 97 27.89 34.72 -3.57
CA TYR A 97 26.61 34.63 -2.82
C TYR A 97 25.48 34.02 -3.65
N GLY A 98 25.42 34.35 -4.96
CA GLY A 98 24.38 33.77 -5.85
C GLY A 98 24.46 32.25 -5.98
N ARG A 99 25.69 31.68 -6.11
CA ARG A 99 25.91 30.24 -6.15
C ARG A 99 25.50 29.58 -4.84
N GLN A 100 25.85 30.20 -3.69
CA GLN A 100 25.49 29.67 -2.38
C GLN A 100 23.96 29.63 -2.17
N ILE A 101 23.22 30.64 -2.59
CA ILE A 101 21.75 30.62 -2.52
C ILE A 101 21.16 29.54 -3.42
N ALA A 102 21.59 29.48 -4.68
CA ALA A 102 21.06 28.53 -5.65
C ALA A 102 21.31 27.07 -5.22
N THR A 103 22.57 26.72 -4.88
CA THR A 103 22.91 25.38 -4.41
C THR A 103 22.25 25.06 -3.06
N GLY A 104 22.16 26.05 -2.15
CA GLY A 104 21.50 25.88 -0.86
C GLY A 104 20.01 25.57 -0.97
N ALA A 105 19.29 26.16 -1.92
CA ALA A 105 17.88 25.89 -2.16
C ALA A 105 17.67 24.45 -2.66
N VAL A 106 18.49 24.00 -3.62
CA VAL A 106 18.43 22.61 -4.15
C VAL A 106 18.81 21.60 -3.07
N ALA A 107 19.88 21.88 -2.30
CA ALA A 107 20.31 21.02 -1.21
C ALA A 107 19.25 20.92 -0.10
N ALA A 108 18.54 22.02 0.23
CA ALA A 108 17.44 21.99 1.19
C ALA A 108 16.26 21.14 0.70
N GLN A 109 15.91 21.24 -0.56
CA GLN A 109 14.85 20.40 -1.17
C GLN A 109 15.24 18.95 -1.16
N ARG A 110 16.49 18.60 -1.57
CA ARG A 110 17.03 17.25 -1.51
C ARG A 110 17.03 16.72 -0.08
N GLY A 111 17.51 17.52 0.89
CA GLY A 111 17.53 17.18 2.30
C GLY A 111 16.13 16.89 2.87
N ALA A 112 15.11 17.67 2.48
CA ALA A 112 13.73 17.42 2.88
C ALA A 112 13.19 16.07 2.35
N LEU A 113 13.51 15.71 1.09
CA LEU A 113 13.16 14.42 0.50
C LEU A 113 13.95 13.28 1.16
N THR A 114 15.26 13.45 1.36
CA THR A 114 16.13 12.47 2.03
C THR A 114 15.66 12.19 3.46
N ASN A 115 15.35 13.23 4.23
CA ASN A 115 14.78 13.08 5.57
C ASN A 115 13.43 12.37 5.55
N SER A 116 12.68 12.54 4.46
CA SER A 116 11.36 11.95 4.30
C SER A 116 11.39 10.49 3.85
N TYR A 117 12.30 10.12 2.97
CA TYR A 117 12.28 8.81 2.29
C TYR A 117 13.59 8.03 2.40
N GLY A 118 14.64 8.62 2.98
CA GLY A 118 15.99 8.06 3.10
C GLY A 118 16.92 8.51 1.97
N GLU A 119 18.24 8.36 2.18
CA GLU A 119 19.27 8.78 1.21
C GLU A 119 19.29 7.93 -0.06
N ASN A 120 18.91 6.68 0.05
CA ASN A 120 18.90 5.74 -1.07
C ASN A 120 17.62 4.88 -0.97
N PRO A 121 16.50 5.34 -1.56
CA PRO A 121 15.25 4.57 -1.58
C PRO A 121 15.42 3.22 -2.30
N ASP A 122 16.34 3.13 -3.28
CA ASP A 122 16.64 1.90 -4.01
C ASP A 122 17.61 0.98 -3.25
N GLY A 123 18.46 1.52 -2.37
CA GLY A 123 19.42 0.74 -1.58
C GLY A 123 18.81 0.09 -0.34
N ARG A 124 17.64 0.52 0.11
CA ARG A 124 16.83 -0.19 1.10
C ARG A 124 16.00 -1.25 0.38
N SER A 125 15.83 -2.43 1.00
CA SER A 125 14.90 -3.38 0.41
C SER A 125 13.50 -2.72 0.27
N HIS A 126 12.87 -2.92 -0.86
CA HIS A 126 11.54 -2.36 -1.20
C HIS A 126 10.52 -2.48 -0.06
N GLY A 127 10.58 -3.58 0.69
CA GLY A 127 9.71 -3.78 1.85
C GLY A 127 9.97 -2.85 3.04
N GLU A 128 11.21 -2.39 3.26
CA GLU A 128 11.52 -1.41 4.33
C GLU A 128 10.98 -0.03 3.98
N THR A 129 11.20 0.39 2.75
CA THR A 129 10.69 1.67 2.25
C THR A 129 9.16 1.69 2.27
N PHE A 130 8.52 0.57 1.89
CA PHE A 130 7.08 0.42 1.96
C PHE A 130 6.55 0.57 3.40
N LEU A 131 7.11 -0.16 4.36
CA LEU A 131 6.70 -0.05 5.76
C LEU A 131 6.96 1.35 6.34
N ALA A 132 8.07 1.99 5.98
CA ALA A 132 8.37 3.36 6.40
C ALA A 132 7.36 4.37 5.83
N LEU A 133 6.97 4.20 4.56
CA LEU A 133 5.90 4.99 3.93
C LEU A 133 4.57 4.82 4.67
N LEU A 134 4.17 3.58 4.93
CA LEU A 134 2.93 3.29 5.65
C LEU A 134 2.94 3.90 7.05
N ARG A 135 4.02 3.78 7.81
CA ARG A 135 4.14 4.39 9.15
C ARG A 135 3.87 5.89 9.15
N ARG A 136 4.27 6.60 8.10
CA ARG A 136 4.06 8.05 7.95
C ARG A 136 2.67 8.41 7.47
N ARG A 137 2.09 7.58 6.58
CA ARG A 137 0.78 7.84 5.97
C ARG A 137 -0.40 7.39 6.84
N LEU A 138 -0.19 6.38 7.68
CA LEU A 138 -1.21 5.88 8.60
C LEU A 138 -1.25 6.76 9.86
N VAL A 139 -2.13 7.75 9.86
CA VAL A 139 -2.36 8.66 11.00
C VAL A 139 -3.60 8.22 11.79
N PRO A 140 -3.71 8.54 13.11
CA PRO A 140 -4.87 8.18 13.92
C PRO A 140 -6.20 8.66 13.35
N ASN A 141 -7.27 7.91 13.62
CA ASN A 141 -8.64 8.17 13.16
C ASN A 141 -8.78 8.22 11.63
N GLY A 142 -7.99 7.43 10.91
CA GLY A 142 -8.04 7.31 9.46
C GLY A 142 -8.87 6.13 8.97
N LEU A 143 -9.27 6.18 7.70
CA LEU A 143 -9.84 5.07 6.94
C LEU A 143 -8.87 4.70 5.81
N TYR A 144 -8.42 3.45 5.83
CA TYR A 144 -7.37 2.94 4.97
C TYR A 144 -7.87 1.77 4.15
N LEU A 145 -7.75 1.90 2.84
CA LEU A 145 -8.02 0.85 1.88
C LEU A 145 -6.67 0.43 1.30
N LEU A 146 -6.30 -0.84 1.51
CA LEU A 146 -5.01 -1.38 1.07
C LEU A 146 -5.26 -2.54 0.10
N ASP A 147 -4.63 -2.48 -1.06
CA ASP A 147 -4.73 -3.53 -2.07
C ASP A 147 -3.39 -4.27 -2.16
N GLU A 148 -3.44 -5.54 -1.78
CA GLU A 148 -2.31 -6.48 -1.73
C GLU A 148 -1.04 -5.91 -1.04
N PRO A 149 -1.17 -5.33 0.17
CA PRO A 149 -0.06 -4.66 0.83
C PRO A 149 1.11 -5.60 1.21
N GLU A 150 0.90 -6.90 1.14
CA GLU A 150 1.92 -7.93 1.38
C GLU A 150 2.87 -8.14 0.21
N THR A 151 2.49 -7.78 -1.02
CA THR A 151 3.24 -8.09 -2.25
C THR A 151 4.72 -7.68 -2.19
N PRO A 152 5.11 -6.48 -1.69
CA PRO A 152 6.51 -6.12 -1.57
C PRO A 152 7.21 -6.65 -0.32
N LEU A 153 6.55 -7.50 0.47
CA LEU A 153 7.00 -7.84 1.82
C LEU A 153 7.42 -9.31 1.94
N SER A 154 8.54 -9.55 2.62
CA SER A 154 8.87 -10.89 3.13
C SER A 154 7.89 -11.30 4.25
N PRO A 155 7.74 -12.59 4.56
CA PRO A 155 6.83 -13.05 5.62
C PRO A 155 7.05 -12.36 6.97
N SER A 156 8.30 -12.13 7.36
CA SER A 156 8.63 -11.40 8.60
C SER A 156 8.16 -9.95 8.57
N ARG A 157 8.21 -9.31 7.40
CA ARG A 157 7.71 -7.94 7.22
C ARG A 157 6.20 -7.86 7.13
N VAL A 158 5.53 -8.90 6.67
CA VAL A 158 4.06 -9.00 6.78
C VAL A 158 3.63 -9.01 8.25
N LEU A 159 4.38 -9.68 9.13
CA LEU A 159 4.13 -9.59 10.59
C LEU A 159 4.36 -8.17 11.13
N ALA A 160 5.40 -7.47 10.65
CA ALA A 160 5.63 -6.07 11.02
C ALA A 160 4.52 -5.13 10.52
N LEU A 161 3.99 -5.38 9.31
CA LEU A 161 2.81 -4.68 8.80
C LEU A 161 1.59 -4.94 9.69
N MET A 162 1.35 -6.18 10.08
CA MET A 162 0.25 -6.56 10.97
C MET A 162 0.34 -5.83 12.32
N ALA A 163 1.54 -5.74 12.90
CA ALA A 163 1.78 -5.01 14.15
C ALA A 163 1.47 -3.51 13.99
N LEU A 164 1.90 -2.90 12.87
CA LEU A 164 1.60 -1.50 12.55
C LEU A 164 0.08 -1.27 12.41
N ILE A 165 -0.60 -2.15 11.68
CA ILE A 165 -2.06 -2.09 11.51
C ILE A 165 -2.76 -2.21 12.87
N HIS A 166 -2.29 -3.11 13.73
CA HIS A 166 -2.84 -3.29 15.07
C HIS A 166 -2.71 -2.03 15.93
N GLU A 167 -1.52 -1.43 15.95
CA GLU A 167 -1.27 -0.16 16.63
C GLU A 167 -2.23 0.93 16.14
N ARG A 168 -2.38 1.09 14.83
CA ARG A 168 -3.24 2.12 14.24
C ARG A 168 -4.73 1.83 14.44
N ALA A 169 -5.13 0.57 14.43
CA ALA A 169 -6.50 0.17 14.76
C ALA A 169 -6.86 0.57 16.20
N GLY A 170 -5.95 0.37 17.17
CA GLY A 170 -6.07 0.86 18.54
C GLY A 170 -6.17 2.39 18.65
N GLN A 171 -5.66 3.13 17.66
CA GLN A 171 -5.76 4.58 17.55
C GLN A 171 -7.00 5.06 16.75
N GLY A 172 -8.02 4.20 16.63
CA GLY A 172 -9.29 4.52 15.97
C GLY A 172 -9.29 4.43 14.44
N CYS A 173 -8.27 3.84 13.84
CA CYS A 173 -8.23 3.62 12.40
C CYS A 173 -9.11 2.44 11.99
N GLN A 174 -9.73 2.57 10.81
CA GLN A 174 -10.44 1.50 10.13
C GLN A 174 -9.63 1.06 8.91
N PHE A 175 -9.56 -0.26 8.70
CA PHE A 175 -8.89 -0.84 7.54
C PHE A 175 -9.84 -1.74 6.75
N ILE A 176 -9.79 -1.62 5.43
CA ILE A 176 -10.37 -2.56 4.47
C ILE A 176 -9.21 -2.99 3.56
N ILE A 177 -8.90 -4.27 3.55
CA ILE A 177 -7.68 -4.79 2.92
C ILE A 177 -8.06 -5.93 1.98
N ALA A 178 -7.75 -5.79 0.69
CA ALA A 178 -7.75 -6.90 -0.24
C ALA A 178 -6.39 -7.60 -0.13
N THR A 179 -6.40 -8.92 0.05
CA THR A 179 -5.17 -9.69 0.30
C THR A 179 -5.30 -11.15 -0.08
N HIS A 180 -4.16 -11.74 -0.45
CA HIS A 180 -3.97 -13.18 -0.60
C HIS A 180 -3.10 -13.79 0.51
N SER A 181 -2.61 -12.99 1.46
CA SER A 181 -1.71 -13.43 2.52
C SER A 181 -2.44 -14.20 3.63
N PRO A 182 -2.20 -15.51 3.78
CA PRO A 182 -2.72 -16.27 4.92
C PRO A 182 -2.30 -15.68 6.28
N ILE A 183 -1.14 -15.01 6.31
CA ILE A 183 -0.63 -14.35 7.52
C ILE A 183 -1.48 -13.14 7.87
N LEU A 184 -1.75 -12.23 6.91
CA LEU A 184 -2.57 -11.04 7.19
C LEU A 184 -4.01 -11.40 7.59
N MET A 185 -4.60 -12.39 6.89
CA MET A 185 -5.96 -12.85 7.17
C MET A 185 -6.14 -13.45 8.56
N ALA A 186 -5.03 -13.88 9.20
CA ALA A 186 -5.05 -14.41 10.57
C ALA A 186 -5.22 -13.32 11.65
N TYR A 187 -5.40 -12.06 11.27
CA TYR A 187 -5.55 -10.95 12.22
C TYR A 187 -6.76 -11.19 13.16
N PRO A 188 -6.56 -11.12 14.50
CA PRO A 188 -7.61 -11.44 15.47
C PRO A 188 -8.81 -10.50 15.37
N GLY A 189 -10.02 -11.06 15.35
CA GLY A 189 -11.26 -10.29 15.35
C GLY A 189 -11.57 -9.57 14.03
N ALA A 190 -10.85 -9.87 12.95
CA ALA A 190 -11.17 -9.34 11.64
C ALA A 190 -12.42 -9.98 11.04
N THR A 191 -13.17 -9.20 10.28
CA THR A 191 -14.22 -9.72 9.40
C THR A 191 -13.57 -10.09 8.07
N ILE A 192 -13.75 -11.33 7.62
CA ILE A 192 -13.27 -11.81 6.33
C ILE A 192 -14.46 -11.95 5.39
N LEU A 193 -14.42 -11.27 4.26
CA LEU A 193 -15.41 -11.35 3.20
C LEU A 193 -14.79 -12.05 1.98
N LEU A 194 -15.27 -13.25 1.69
CA LEU A 194 -14.87 -14.03 0.53
C LEU A 194 -15.65 -13.54 -0.69
N ALA A 195 -14.93 -13.09 -1.70
CA ALA A 195 -15.47 -12.70 -3.01
C ALA A 195 -15.40 -13.91 -3.95
N GLU A 196 -16.55 -14.50 -4.24
CA GLU A 196 -16.69 -15.66 -5.10
C GLU A 196 -17.97 -15.58 -5.91
N ALA A 197 -17.91 -15.93 -7.20
CA ALA A 197 -19.06 -15.95 -8.11
C ALA A 197 -19.92 -14.66 -8.06
N GLY A 198 -19.29 -13.47 -7.93
CA GLY A 198 -19.98 -12.17 -7.88
C GLY A 198 -20.72 -11.90 -6.56
N ARG A 199 -20.43 -12.65 -5.51
CA ARG A 199 -21.02 -12.50 -4.18
C ARG A 199 -19.94 -12.28 -3.12
N LEU A 200 -20.31 -11.61 -2.03
CA LEU A 200 -19.51 -11.49 -0.83
C LEU A 200 -20.15 -12.30 0.28
N THR A 201 -19.43 -13.28 0.81
CA THR A 201 -19.86 -14.10 1.95
C THR A 201 -18.88 -13.99 3.07
N GLN A 202 -19.35 -13.96 4.31
CA GLN A 202 -18.45 -14.01 5.45
C GLN A 202 -17.88 -15.42 5.59
N ALA A 203 -16.56 -15.51 5.75
CA ALA A 203 -15.84 -16.76 5.90
C ALA A 203 -14.97 -16.77 7.16
N ALA A 204 -14.69 -17.95 7.70
CA ALA A 204 -13.71 -18.09 8.75
C ALA A 204 -12.33 -18.34 8.13
N TRP A 205 -11.27 -17.84 8.79
CA TRP A 205 -9.89 -17.94 8.29
C TRP A 205 -9.47 -19.35 7.90
N HIS A 206 -9.83 -20.35 8.73
CA HIS A 206 -9.43 -21.75 8.52
C HIS A 206 -10.18 -22.45 7.38
N ASP A 207 -11.30 -21.88 6.91
CA ASP A 207 -12.11 -22.42 5.80
C ASP A 207 -11.60 -21.95 4.44
N LEU A 208 -10.80 -20.86 4.41
CA LEU A 208 -10.27 -20.31 3.17
C LEU A 208 -9.35 -21.29 2.46
N GLU A 209 -9.54 -21.47 1.15
CA GLU A 209 -8.79 -22.41 0.34
C GLU A 209 -7.28 -22.19 0.42
N HIS A 210 -6.81 -20.96 0.21
CA HIS A 210 -5.39 -20.63 0.27
C HIS A 210 -4.78 -20.87 1.65
N VAL A 211 -5.54 -20.71 2.73
CA VAL A 211 -5.09 -21.06 4.08
C VAL A 211 -4.94 -22.58 4.21
N ARG A 212 -5.95 -23.33 3.75
CA ARG A 212 -5.94 -24.81 3.79
C ARG A 212 -4.80 -25.39 2.97
N VAL A 213 -4.63 -24.93 1.72
CA VAL A 213 -3.57 -25.37 0.81
C VAL A 213 -2.19 -25.05 1.39
N THR A 214 -1.97 -23.81 1.84
CA THR A 214 -0.68 -23.40 2.43
C THR A 214 -0.37 -24.22 3.68
N ARG A 215 -1.33 -24.42 4.58
CA ARG A 215 -1.15 -25.23 5.79
C ARG A 215 -0.83 -26.68 5.47
N ALA A 216 -1.54 -27.28 4.53
CA ALA A 216 -1.31 -28.68 4.13
C ALA A 216 0.09 -28.85 3.52
N PHE A 217 0.48 -27.95 2.63
CA PHE A 217 1.81 -27.94 2.03
C PHE A 217 2.92 -27.77 3.08
N MET A 218 2.79 -26.80 3.97
CA MET A 218 3.81 -26.54 5.00
C MET A 218 3.90 -27.65 6.05
N ALA A 219 2.82 -28.39 6.29
CA ALA A 219 2.83 -29.52 7.21
C ALA A 219 3.64 -30.71 6.67
N ASP A 220 3.53 -31.03 5.37
CA ASP A 220 4.30 -32.07 4.71
C ASP A 220 4.52 -31.71 3.22
N PRO A 221 5.57 -30.94 2.90
CA PRO A 221 5.91 -30.60 1.53
C PRO A 221 6.23 -31.80 0.66
N HIS A 222 6.92 -32.84 1.23
CA HIS A 222 7.33 -34.02 0.48
C HIS A 222 6.16 -34.88 0.04
N ALA A 223 5.22 -35.15 0.95
CA ALA A 223 4.02 -35.91 0.60
C ALA A 223 3.13 -35.16 -0.41
N THR A 224 3.05 -33.82 -0.30
CA THR A 224 2.28 -33.01 -1.24
C THR A 224 2.91 -33.04 -2.63
N LEU A 225 4.23 -32.84 -2.73
CA LEU A 225 4.96 -32.86 -4.00
C LEU A 225 4.96 -34.24 -4.64
N ALA A 226 5.09 -35.32 -3.86
CA ALA A 226 5.01 -36.67 -4.38
C ALA A 226 3.68 -36.98 -5.07
N LYS A 227 2.57 -36.44 -4.56
CA LYS A 227 1.24 -36.59 -5.18
C LYS A 227 1.05 -35.73 -6.42
N LEU A 228 1.69 -34.55 -6.46
CA LEU A 228 1.55 -33.57 -7.56
C LEU A 228 2.41 -33.95 -8.77
N LEU A 229 3.58 -34.58 -8.53
CA LEU A 229 4.58 -34.86 -9.53
C LEU A 229 4.57 -36.34 -10.00
N ALA A 230 3.68 -37.17 -9.43
CA ALA A 230 3.44 -38.57 -9.87
C ALA A 230 2.52 -38.61 -11.09
#